data_d6a32cd88729da099e54fb0275120651
#
_entry.id   d6a32cd88729da099e54fb0275120651
#
_cell.length_a   1.000
_cell.length_b   1.000
_cell.length_c   1.000
_cell.angle_alpha   90.00
_cell.angle_beta   90.00
_cell.angle_gamma   90.00
#
_symmetry.space_group_name_H-M   'P 1'
#
loop_
_entity.id
_entity.type
_entity.pdbx_description
1 polymer ?
#
loop_
_entity_poly.entity_id
_entity_poly.type
_entity_poly.pdbx_seq_one_letter_code
_entity_poly.pdbx_strand_id
1 'polypeptide(L)'
;MERDVVERPRIAFDIDACWNRIGTRGDRSCERLDTYRRCLNCPVFERHAALLLDRPLTDADLADAARVAAERAPGANAPASKASAAARDGDAHAVHSALAFRVADEWLALPIRVLREITDTRAIHPLPHRRNRAVLGIVNVRGMLRVAVSLAELLSLDARADRAAPRMSFTRMLVVAHRGDPVVFPVDEVEGVLRFASADWMPVPATVARTGAVHSRGVFAWRGKSIGLLDEDRLFDSLTRSLR
;
A
#
# COMPACT_ATOMS: atom_id res chain seq x y z
N MET A 1 -20.33 -45.31 28.54
CA MET A 1 -19.07 -44.56 28.63
C MET A 1 -19.32 -43.20 27.96
N GLU A 2 -19.98 -42.33 28.73
CA GLU A 2 -20.37 -41.00 28.34
C GLU A 2 -19.10 -40.13 28.35
N ARG A 3 -18.82 -39.50 27.23
CA ARG A 3 -17.69 -38.52 27.12
C ARG A 3 -18.22 -37.20 27.67
N ASP A 4 -17.75 -36.83 28.85
CA ASP A 4 -17.90 -35.47 29.37
C ASP A 4 -17.35 -34.48 28.39
N VAL A 5 -18.24 -33.79 27.70
CA VAL A 5 -17.90 -32.60 26.90
C VAL A 5 -17.67 -31.48 27.90
N VAL A 6 -16.40 -31.24 28.23
CA VAL A 6 -16.00 -30.08 29.02
C VAL A 6 -16.40 -28.82 28.23
N GLU A 7 -17.50 -28.24 28.65
CA GLU A 7 -17.99 -26.97 28.14
C GLU A 7 -16.97 -25.87 28.51
N ARG A 8 -16.15 -25.46 27.54
CA ARG A 8 -15.19 -24.39 27.74
C ARG A 8 -15.96 -23.09 28.00
N PRO A 9 -15.60 -22.29 29.00
CA PRO A 9 -16.26 -21.04 29.31
C PRO A 9 -16.19 -20.13 28.07
N ARG A 10 -17.34 -19.64 27.65
CA ARG A 10 -17.44 -18.60 26.60
C ARG A 10 -16.82 -17.33 27.13
N ILE A 11 -15.57 -17.06 26.81
CA ILE A 11 -14.93 -15.79 27.09
C ILE A 11 -15.64 -14.77 26.18
N ALA A 12 -16.43 -13.91 26.79
CA ALA A 12 -17.02 -12.78 26.08
C ALA A 12 -15.87 -11.81 25.71
N PHE A 13 -15.46 -11.81 24.45
CA PHE A 13 -14.50 -10.85 23.95
C PHE A 13 -15.22 -9.51 23.80
N ASP A 14 -14.98 -8.58 24.73
CA ASP A 14 -15.45 -7.20 24.60
C ASP A 14 -14.55 -6.47 23.60
N ILE A 15 -14.99 -6.44 22.35
CA ILE A 15 -14.26 -5.86 21.25
C ILE A 15 -14.86 -4.49 20.94
N ASP A 16 -14.14 -3.42 21.30
CA ASP A 16 -14.50 -2.08 20.87
C ASP A 16 -14.11 -1.86 19.42
N ALA A 17 -15.07 -2.04 18.51
CA ALA A 17 -14.89 -1.82 17.08
C ALA A 17 -15.00 -0.32 16.71
N CYS A 18 -14.36 0.56 17.47
CA CYS A 18 -14.40 2.01 17.28
C CYS A 18 -13.97 2.45 15.86
N TRP A 19 -13.12 1.69 15.19
CA TRP A 19 -12.67 1.96 13.82
C TRP A 19 -13.80 1.95 12.79
N ASN A 20 -14.89 1.22 13.06
CA ASN A 20 -16.06 1.13 12.18
C ASN A 20 -17.08 2.24 12.46
N ARG A 21 -17.06 2.84 13.65
CA ARG A 21 -18.01 3.89 14.08
C ARG A 21 -17.42 5.27 13.93
N ILE A 22 -16.38 5.58 14.70
CA ILE A 22 -15.74 6.90 14.77
C ILE A 22 -14.35 6.93 14.12
N GLY A 23 -13.84 5.80 13.64
CA GLY A 23 -12.50 5.68 13.05
C GLY A 23 -12.47 5.85 11.54
N THR A 24 -11.42 5.32 10.91
CA THR A 24 -11.16 5.47 9.47
C THR A 24 -12.21 4.83 8.57
N ARG A 25 -12.99 3.88 9.05
CA ARG A 25 -14.11 3.25 8.32
C ARG A 25 -15.48 3.83 8.69
N GLY A 26 -15.54 4.65 9.74
CA GLY A 26 -16.73 5.35 10.20
C GLY A 26 -16.74 6.83 9.78
N ASP A 27 -17.30 7.67 10.65
CA ASP A 27 -17.45 9.12 10.44
C ASP A 27 -16.16 9.94 10.63
N ARG A 28 -15.07 9.30 11.07
CA ARG A 28 -13.76 9.90 11.31
C ARG A 28 -13.72 10.94 12.44
N SER A 29 -14.64 10.90 13.36
CA SER A 29 -14.72 11.81 14.52
C SER A 29 -13.78 11.43 15.67
N CYS A 30 -13.00 10.36 15.55
CA CYS A 30 -12.08 9.90 16.58
C CYS A 30 -10.89 10.88 16.75
N GLU A 31 -10.75 11.46 17.94
CA GLU A 31 -9.64 12.38 18.29
C GLU A 31 -8.24 11.76 18.09
N ARG A 32 -8.12 10.44 18.22
CA ARG A 32 -6.85 9.73 18.00
C ARG A 32 -6.40 9.75 16.53
N LEU A 33 -7.27 10.07 15.58
CA LEU A 33 -6.89 10.20 14.18
C LEU A 33 -5.95 11.38 13.94
N ASP A 34 -5.98 12.41 14.77
CA ASP A 34 -5.03 13.53 14.69
C ASP A 34 -3.60 13.07 14.96
N THR A 35 -3.43 12.15 15.91
CA THR A 35 -2.12 11.59 16.28
C THR A 35 -1.70 10.44 15.36
N TYR A 36 -2.58 9.44 15.20
CA TYR A 36 -2.23 8.18 14.51
C TYR A 36 -2.62 8.17 13.03
N ARG A 37 -3.35 9.18 12.55
CA ARG A 37 -3.87 9.35 11.18
C ARG A 37 -4.77 8.23 10.68
N ARG A 38 -4.59 7.00 11.20
CA ARG A 38 -5.33 5.78 10.81
C ARG A 38 -5.50 4.86 11.98
N CYS A 39 -6.62 4.16 12.02
CA CYS A 39 -6.88 3.15 13.04
C CYS A 39 -5.84 2.02 13.02
N LEU A 40 -5.33 1.63 11.85
CA LEU A 40 -4.28 0.61 11.72
C LEU A 40 -2.98 0.93 12.47
N ASN A 41 -2.73 2.21 12.76
CA ASN A 41 -1.56 2.66 13.50
C ASN A 41 -1.88 2.92 14.99
N CYS A 42 -3.14 2.75 15.39
CA CYS A 42 -3.62 3.08 16.74
C CYS A 42 -3.47 1.86 17.67
N PRO A 43 -2.89 2.00 18.86
CA PRO A 43 -2.71 0.89 19.80
C PRO A 43 -4.04 0.29 20.30
N VAL A 44 -5.13 1.05 20.28
CA VAL A 44 -6.47 0.53 20.58
C VAL A 44 -6.90 -0.44 19.51
N PHE A 45 -6.73 -0.08 18.22
CA PHE A 45 -7.02 -0.97 17.11
C PHE A 45 -6.17 -2.24 17.18
N GLU A 46 -4.87 -2.11 17.40
CA GLU A 46 -3.94 -3.25 17.49
C GLU A 46 -4.40 -4.26 18.55
N ARG A 47 -4.72 -3.77 19.76
CA ARG A 47 -5.19 -4.61 20.87
C ARG A 47 -6.49 -5.34 20.54
N HIS A 48 -7.50 -4.62 20.04
CA HIS A 48 -8.80 -5.22 19.75
C HIS A 48 -8.79 -6.09 18.48
N ALA A 49 -7.95 -5.78 17.52
CA ALA A 49 -7.75 -6.62 16.34
C ALA A 49 -7.06 -7.95 16.71
N ALA A 50 -6.09 -7.93 17.64
CA ALA A 50 -5.49 -9.14 18.17
C ALA A 50 -6.53 -10.04 18.85
N LEU A 51 -7.41 -9.47 19.70
CA LEU A 51 -8.51 -10.20 20.32
C LEU A 51 -9.46 -10.83 19.29
N LEU A 52 -9.70 -10.17 18.16
CA LEU A 52 -10.49 -10.73 17.06
C LEU A 52 -9.84 -11.97 16.43
N LEU A 53 -8.51 -11.95 16.28
CA LEU A 53 -7.76 -13.08 15.73
C LEU A 53 -7.71 -14.27 16.69
N ASP A 54 -7.71 -14.01 17.99
CA ASP A 54 -7.70 -15.05 19.05
C ASP A 54 -9.09 -15.63 19.32
N ARG A 55 -10.15 -15.04 18.76
CA ARG A 55 -11.51 -15.53 18.93
C ARG A 55 -11.69 -16.87 18.20
N PRO A 56 -12.15 -17.94 18.89
CA PRO A 56 -12.46 -19.18 18.22
C PRO A 56 -13.61 -18.97 17.23
N LEU A 57 -13.44 -19.44 16.00
CA LEU A 57 -14.46 -19.41 14.98
C LEU A 57 -15.60 -20.38 15.35
N THR A 58 -16.83 -19.92 15.23
CA THR A 58 -18.02 -20.76 15.35
C THR A 58 -18.39 -21.35 14.00
N ASP A 59 -19.20 -22.43 14.01
CA ASP A 59 -19.73 -23.00 12.74
C ASP A 59 -20.55 -21.96 11.95
N ALA A 60 -21.22 -21.04 12.64
CA ALA A 60 -21.96 -19.95 12.02
C ALA A 60 -21.00 -18.95 11.32
N ASP A 61 -19.85 -18.62 11.94
CA ASP A 61 -18.83 -17.76 11.32
C ASP A 61 -18.26 -18.40 10.05
N LEU A 62 -18.05 -19.73 10.09
CA LEU A 62 -17.56 -20.50 8.94
C LEU A 62 -18.58 -20.55 7.81
N ALA A 63 -19.85 -20.77 8.12
CA ALA A 63 -20.94 -20.77 7.15
C ALA A 63 -21.10 -19.39 6.48
N ASP A 64 -21.04 -18.30 7.26
CA ASP A 64 -21.09 -16.93 6.75
C ASP A 64 -19.89 -16.61 5.85
N ALA A 65 -18.69 -17.00 6.25
CA ALA A 65 -17.49 -16.83 5.45
C ALA A 65 -17.58 -17.61 4.12
N ALA A 66 -18.09 -18.84 4.15
CA ALA A 66 -18.31 -19.66 2.95
C ALA A 66 -19.34 -19.02 2.02
N ARG A 67 -20.46 -18.48 2.56
CA ARG A 67 -21.46 -17.76 1.78
C ARG A 67 -20.89 -16.53 1.09
N VAL A 68 -20.16 -15.69 1.83
CA VAL A 68 -19.51 -14.49 1.28
C VAL A 68 -18.46 -14.84 0.23
N ALA A 69 -17.73 -15.93 0.42
CA ALA A 69 -16.77 -16.42 -0.57
C ALA A 69 -17.46 -16.90 -1.84
N ALA A 70 -18.59 -17.64 -1.70
CA ALA A 70 -19.41 -18.09 -2.84
C ALA A 70 -20.02 -16.92 -3.63
N GLU A 71 -20.49 -15.89 -2.96
CA GLU A 71 -21.02 -14.67 -3.60
C GLU A 71 -19.94 -13.88 -4.35
N ARG A 72 -18.68 -13.94 -3.89
CA ARG A 72 -17.53 -13.29 -4.51
C ARG A 72 -16.82 -14.13 -5.56
N ALA A 73 -17.06 -15.43 -5.59
CA ALA A 73 -16.51 -16.29 -6.62
C ALA A 73 -17.04 -15.81 -7.98
N PRO A 74 -16.19 -15.45 -8.95
CA PRO A 74 -16.64 -15.22 -10.31
C PRO A 74 -17.34 -16.50 -10.75
N GLY A 75 -18.59 -16.39 -11.22
CA GLY A 75 -19.42 -17.53 -11.55
C GLY A 75 -18.63 -18.57 -12.34
N ALA A 76 -18.83 -19.84 -12.05
CA ALA A 76 -18.09 -20.99 -12.61
C ALA A 76 -18.14 -21.08 -14.15
N ASN A 77 -18.75 -20.14 -14.84
CA ASN A 77 -18.86 -20.00 -16.28
C ASN A 77 -18.22 -18.74 -16.86
N ALA A 78 -17.45 -17.96 -16.06
CA ALA A 78 -16.61 -16.94 -16.67
C ALA A 78 -15.39 -17.66 -17.30
N PRO A 79 -15.22 -17.62 -18.65
CA PRO A 79 -14.01 -18.16 -19.24
C PRO A 79 -12.82 -17.48 -18.60
N ALA A 80 -11.81 -18.25 -18.17
CA ALA A 80 -10.55 -17.74 -17.67
C ALA A 80 -10.02 -16.74 -18.70
N SER A 81 -10.43 -15.48 -18.55
CA SER A 81 -10.00 -14.42 -19.43
C SER A 81 -8.53 -14.25 -19.19
N LYS A 82 -7.77 -14.62 -20.18
CA LYS A 82 -6.39 -14.26 -20.41
C LYS A 82 -6.24 -12.75 -20.16
N ALA A 83 -6.01 -12.38 -18.91
CA ALA A 83 -5.61 -11.03 -18.55
C ALA A 83 -4.12 -10.89 -18.84
N SER A 84 -3.76 -10.97 -20.08
CA SER A 84 -2.43 -10.66 -20.57
C SER A 84 -2.59 -9.93 -21.89
N ALA A 85 -2.04 -8.72 -21.88
CA ALA A 85 -1.68 -7.93 -23.05
C ALA A 85 -2.82 -7.53 -23.99
N ALA A 86 -3.35 -6.36 -23.78
CA ALA A 86 -3.54 -5.31 -24.79
C ALA A 86 -4.31 -4.16 -24.16
N ALA A 87 -3.60 -3.18 -23.63
CA ALA A 87 -4.16 -1.85 -23.51
C ALA A 87 -4.41 -1.34 -24.94
N ARG A 88 -5.59 -1.62 -25.47
CA ARG A 88 -6.11 -0.94 -26.66
C ARG A 88 -6.86 0.28 -26.16
N ASP A 89 -6.55 1.41 -26.76
CA ASP A 89 -7.32 2.65 -26.69
C ASP A 89 -8.82 2.31 -26.79
N GLY A 90 -9.61 2.70 -25.77
CA GLY A 90 -11.05 2.65 -25.86
C GLY A 90 -11.83 2.27 -24.60
N ASP A 91 -11.19 1.86 -23.49
CA ASP A 91 -11.94 1.36 -22.35
C ASP A 91 -11.97 2.36 -21.19
N ALA A 92 -12.85 3.38 -21.32
CA ALA A 92 -13.09 4.37 -20.27
C ALA A 92 -13.59 3.75 -18.93
N HIS A 93 -13.96 2.49 -18.93
CA HIS A 93 -14.49 1.75 -17.78
C HIS A 93 -13.50 0.75 -17.17
N ALA A 94 -12.27 0.65 -17.69
CA ALA A 94 -11.28 -0.23 -17.09
C ALA A 94 -10.95 0.22 -15.66
N VAL A 95 -11.13 -0.72 -14.71
CA VAL A 95 -10.82 -0.48 -13.29
C VAL A 95 -9.37 -0.82 -13.04
N HIS A 96 -8.62 0.15 -12.57
CA HIS A 96 -7.21 0.02 -12.20
C HIS A 96 -7.09 -0.09 -10.67
N SER A 97 -6.06 -0.81 -10.23
CA SER A 97 -5.70 -0.90 -8.82
C SER A 97 -4.26 -0.45 -8.63
N ALA A 98 -4.05 0.50 -7.71
CA ALA A 98 -2.72 0.99 -7.38
C ALA A 98 -2.57 1.14 -5.86
N LEU A 99 -1.36 0.93 -5.36
CA LEU A 99 -1.00 1.24 -3.99
C LEU A 99 -0.67 2.72 -3.89
N ALA A 100 -1.39 3.45 -3.05
CA ALA A 100 -1.08 4.85 -2.75
C ALA A 100 -0.20 4.95 -1.50
N PHE A 101 0.81 5.80 -1.59
CA PHE A 101 1.79 6.05 -0.54
C PHE A 101 2.34 7.47 -0.64
N ARG A 102 3.02 7.93 0.41
CA ARG A 102 3.64 9.24 0.47
C ARG A 102 5.16 9.15 0.53
N VAL A 103 5.81 10.01 -0.24
CA VAL A 103 7.26 10.24 -0.19
C VAL A 103 7.47 11.74 -0.05
N ALA A 104 8.11 12.17 1.01
CA ALA A 104 8.17 13.57 1.41
C ALA A 104 6.75 14.17 1.52
N ASP A 105 6.42 15.20 0.75
CA ASP A 105 5.09 15.80 0.73
C ASP A 105 4.21 15.31 -0.42
N GLU A 106 4.76 14.49 -1.29
CA GLU A 106 4.07 14.03 -2.49
C GLU A 106 3.32 12.72 -2.27
N TRP A 107 2.05 12.69 -2.68
CA TRP A 107 1.26 11.47 -2.75
C TRP A 107 1.42 10.82 -4.11
N LEU A 108 1.87 9.59 -4.10
CA LEU A 108 2.18 8.80 -5.28
C LEU A 108 1.41 7.49 -5.25
N ALA A 109 1.22 6.89 -6.41
CA ALA A 109 0.65 5.56 -6.53
C ALA A 109 1.46 4.70 -7.51
N LEU A 110 1.60 3.41 -7.17
CA LEU A 110 2.17 2.40 -8.06
C LEU A 110 1.13 1.35 -8.40
N PRO A 111 1.04 0.89 -9.65
CA PRO A 111 0.19 -0.23 -10.02
C PRO A 111 0.46 -1.45 -9.13
N ILE A 112 -0.62 -2.06 -8.64
CA ILE A 112 -0.50 -3.19 -7.68
C ILE A 112 0.28 -4.38 -8.24
N ARG A 113 0.31 -4.54 -9.56
CA ARG A 113 1.01 -5.65 -10.25
C ARG A 113 2.52 -5.68 -10.03
N VAL A 114 3.14 -4.52 -9.76
CA VAL A 114 4.58 -4.44 -9.47
C VAL A 114 4.91 -4.60 -7.99
N LEU A 115 3.91 -4.47 -7.11
CA LEU A 115 4.08 -4.66 -5.68
C LEU A 115 4.23 -6.15 -5.35
N ARG A 116 5.23 -6.50 -4.55
CA ARG A 116 5.43 -7.85 -4.00
C ARG A 116 4.97 -7.93 -2.56
N GLU A 117 5.46 -7.01 -1.73
CA GLU A 117 5.04 -6.93 -0.32
C GLU A 117 5.27 -5.53 0.24
N ILE A 118 4.64 -5.26 1.38
CA ILE A 118 4.87 -4.10 2.22
C ILE A 118 5.41 -4.62 3.54
N THR A 119 6.54 -4.11 3.99
CA THR A 119 7.16 -4.54 5.24
C THR A 119 7.48 -3.35 6.14
N ASP A 120 7.73 -3.65 7.41
CA ASP A 120 8.22 -2.66 8.36
C ASP A 120 9.61 -2.17 7.97
N THR A 121 9.96 -1.01 8.49
CA THR A 121 11.27 -0.42 8.27
C THR A 121 12.37 -1.32 8.84
N ARG A 122 13.38 -1.59 8.03
CA ARG A 122 14.58 -2.34 8.36
C ARG A 122 15.82 -1.46 8.21
N ALA A 123 16.91 -1.84 8.87
CA ALA A 123 18.19 -1.16 8.70
C ALA A 123 18.68 -1.29 7.25
N ILE A 124 19.02 -0.16 6.65
CA ILE A 124 19.64 -0.11 5.33
C ILE A 124 21.15 0.04 5.55
N HIS A 125 21.93 -0.89 5.01
CA HIS A 125 23.38 -0.89 5.07
C HIS A 125 23.94 -0.17 3.84
N PRO A 126 24.62 0.98 4.01
CA PRO A 126 25.11 1.74 2.88
C PRO A 126 26.18 0.95 2.11
N LEU A 127 26.18 1.10 0.79
CA LEU A 127 27.23 0.54 -0.06
C LEU A 127 28.44 1.50 -0.11
N PRO A 128 29.68 0.98 -0.01
CA PRO A 128 30.86 1.79 -0.26
C PRO A 128 30.90 2.24 -1.73
N HIS A 129 31.42 3.43 -1.99
CA HIS A 129 31.63 3.98 -3.35
C HIS A 129 30.38 4.06 -4.23
N ARG A 130 29.18 4.25 -3.66
CA ARG A 130 27.96 4.45 -4.45
C ARG A 130 28.09 5.69 -5.33
N ARG A 131 27.89 5.51 -6.63
CA ARG A 131 27.96 6.60 -7.62
C ARG A 131 26.65 7.39 -7.72
N ASN A 132 25.54 6.78 -7.33
CA ASN A 132 24.21 7.38 -7.46
C ASN A 132 23.58 7.62 -6.07
N ARG A 133 23.06 8.82 -5.86
CA ARG A 133 22.37 9.22 -4.62
C ARG A 133 21.06 8.46 -4.40
N ALA A 134 20.38 8.06 -5.47
CA ALA A 134 19.14 7.31 -5.36
C ALA A 134 19.35 5.93 -4.71
N VAL A 135 20.53 5.30 -4.85
CA VAL A 135 20.84 4.03 -4.19
C VAL A 135 21.18 4.29 -2.73
N LEU A 136 20.35 3.83 -1.81
CA LEU A 136 20.56 3.98 -0.36
C LEU A 136 21.53 2.94 0.19
N GLY A 137 21.45 1.70 -0.31
CA GLY A 137 22.25 0.59 0.18
C GLY A 137 21.56 -0.75 -0.02
N ILE A 138 21.85 -1.69 0.88
CA ILE A 138 21.26 -3.04 0.90
C ILE A 138 20.44 -3.21 2.16
N VAL A 139 19.29 -3.86 2.03
CA VAL A 139 18.39 -4.20 3.13
C VAL A 139 18.05 -5.68 3.10
N ASN A 140 17.96 -6.30 4.27
CA ASN A 140 17.51 -7.68 4.40
C ASN A 140 15.97 -7.72 4.55
N VAL A 141 15.31 -8.31 3.57
CA VAL A 141 13.87 -8.57 3.62
C VAL A 141 13.66 -10.08 3.60
N ARG A 142 13.20 -10.64 4.70
CA ARG A 142 12.96 -12.08 4.89
C ARG A 142 14.15 -12.98 4.50
N GLY A 143 15.35 -12.59 4.89
CA GLY A 143 16.58 -13.34 4.58
C GLY A 143 17.16 -13.07 3.19
N MET A 144 16.47 -12.29 2.35
CA MET A 144 16.94 -11.92 1.02
C MET A 144 17.51 -10.50 1.03
N LEU A 145 18.75 -10.35 0.56
CA LEU A 145 19.36 -9.03 0.38
C LEU A 145 18.78 -8.35 -0.86
N ARG A 146 18.29 -7.12 -0.68
CA ARG A 146 17.67 -6.31 -1.73
C ARG A 146 18.30 -4.92 -1.78
N VAL A 147 18.37 -4.34 -2.96
CA VAL A 147 18.82 -2.96 -3.11
C VAL A 147 17.71 -2.02 -2.64
N ALA A 148 18.06 -1.12 -1.73
CA ALA A 148 17.17 -0.05 -1.27
C ALA A 148 17.44 1.22 -2.08
N VAL A 149 16.36 1.86 -2.58
CA VAL A 149 16.43 3.02 -3.46
C VAL A 149 15.50 4.12 -2.95
N SER A 150 15.98 5.34 -2.95
CA SER A 150 15.19 6.53 -2.62
C SER A 150 14.36 6.97 -3.82
N LEU A 151 13.04 6.89 -3.69
CA LEU A 151 12.13 7.45 -4.68
C LEU A 151 12.24 8.98 -4.76
N ALA A 152 12.47 9.65 -3.63
CA ALA A 152 12.65 11.11 -3.61
C ALA A 152 13.81 11.54 -4.50
N GLU A 153 14.97 10.88 -4.39
CA GLU A 153 16.13 11.17 -5.24
C GLU A 153 15.90 10.74 -6.70
N LEU A 154 15.29 9.57 -6.92
CA LEU A 154 15.04 9.05 -8.27
C LEU A 154 14.07 9.94 -9.05
N LEU A 155 13.05 10.45 -8.37
CA LEU A 155 12.04 11.34 -8.95
C LEU A 155 12.39 12.81 -8.84
N SER A 156 13.54 13.14 -8.25
CA SER A 156 14.00 14.50 -7.95
C SER A 156 12.94 15.33 -7.22
N LEU A 157 12.28 14.72 -6.23
CA LEU A 157 11.30 15.41 -5.39
C LEU A 157 12.04 16.38 -4.47
N ASP A 158 11.55 17.62 -4.40
CA ASP A 158 12.13 18.60 -3.49
C ASP A 158 11.89 18.19 -2.04
N ALA A 159 12.96 17.74 -1.39
CA ALA A 159 12.95 17.43 0.06
C ALA A 159 12.89 18.70 0.95
N ARG A 160 12.44 19.83 0.39
CA ARG A 160 12.41 21.15 1.05
C ARG A 160 11.22 21.36 1.97
N ALA A 161 10.36 20.39 2.14
CA ALA A 161 9.24 20.55 3.04
C ALA A 161 9.72 20.47 4.48
N ASP A 162 9.46 21.56 5.13
CA ASP A 162 9.42 21.81 6.58
C ASP A 162 9.66 20.56 7.46
N ARG A 163 10.91 20.36 7.86
CA ARG A 163 11.28 19.46 8.97
C ARG A 163 10.78 20.01 10.33
N ALA A 164 9.93 21.03 10.32
CA ALA A 164 9.56 21.80 11.51
C ALA A 164 8.48 21.15 12.39
N ALA A 165 7.83 20.07 12.00
CA ALA A 165 6.92 19.34 12.88
C ALA A 165 7.39 17.89 13.04
N PRO A 166 7.46 17.33 14.27
CA PRO A 166 7.65 15.91 14.49
C PRO A 166 6.39 15.17 14.02
N ARG A 167 6.30 14.91 12.73
CA ARG A 167 5.26 14.04 12.18
C ARG A 167 5.63 12.63 12.61
N MET A 168 4.75 11.95 13.35
CA MET A 168 4.90 10.52 13.59
C MET A 168 5.00 9.86 12.20
N SER A 169 6.21 9.40 11.87
CA SER A 169 6.48 8.79 10.60
C SER A 169 6.09 7.32 10.68
N PHE A 170 5.07 6.93 9.93
CA PHE A 170 4.67 5.53 9.78
C PHE A 170 5.38 4.92 8.59
N THR A 171 6.71 5.07 8.58
CA THR A 171 7.57 4.58 7.50
C THR A 171 7.35 3.10 7.23
N ARG A 172 7.33 2.75 5.97
CA ARG A 172 7.24 1.38 5.48
C ARG A 172 8.24 1.18 4.36
N MET A 173 8.48 -0.07 4.03
CA MET A 173 9.28 -0.44 2.87
C MET A 173 8.38 -1.16 1.87
N LEU A 174 8.38 -0.68 0.64
CA LEU A 174 7.69 -1.32 -0.49
C LEU A 174 8.70 -2.19 -1.23
N VAL A 175 8.47 -3.49 -1.29
CA VAL A 175 9.23 -4.39 -2.16
C VAL A 175 8.51 -4.46 -3.49
N VAL A 176 9.16 -4.02 -4.53
CA VAL A 176 8.59 -3.92 -5.87
C VAL A 176 9.48 -4.61 -6.90
N ALA A 177 8.86 -5.19 -7.92
CA ALA A 177 9.60 -5.83 -9.02
C ALA A 177 8.87 -5.59 -10.34
N HIS A 178 9.64 -5.22 -11.37
CA HIS A 178 9.15 -5.08 -12.72
C HIS A 178 10.26 -5.52 -13.69
N ARG A 179 10.02 -6.59 -14.44
CA ARG A 179 10.97 -7.15 -15.44
C ARG A 179 12.40 -7.44 -14.92
N GLY A 180 12.60 -7.57 -13.63
CA GLY A 180 13.91 -7.79 -13.02
C GLY A 180 13.84 -8.13 -11.55
N ASP A 181 14.98 -8.02 -10.88
CA ASP A 181 15.09 -8.29 -9.45
C ASP A 181 14.30 -7.29 -8.61
N PRO A 182 13.69 -7.76 -7.51
CA PRO A 182 13.00 -6.86 -6.59
C PRO A 182 13.93 -5.83 -5.95
N VAL A 183 13.44 -4.60 -5.88
CA VAL A 183 14.06 -3.48 -5.17
C VAL A 183 13.16 -3.00 -4.03
N VAL A 184 13.70 -2.24 -3.11
CA VAL A 184 12.99 -1.75 -1.94
C VAL A 184 12.94 -0.23 -1.94
N PHE A 185 11.74 0.32 -1.86
CA PHE A 185 11.52 1.75 -1.69
C PHE A 185 11.06 2.06 -0.27
N PRO A 186 11.88 2.74 0.55
CA PRO A 186 11.40 3.33 1.80
C PRO A 186 10.39 4.44 1.48
N VAL A 187 9.26 4.44 2.19
CA VAL A 187 8.18 5.43 2.04
C VAL A 187 7.74 5.94 3.41
N ASP A 188 7.23 7.16 3.47
CA ASP A 188 6.87 7.79 4.75
C ASP A 188 5.52 7.33 5.26
N GLU A 189 4.61 6.97 4.37
CA GLU A 189 3.25 6.55 4.73
C GLU A 189 2.64 5.73 3.59
N VAL A 190 1.85 4.71 3.94
CA VAL A 190 1.07 3.92 2.98
C VAL A 190 -0.41 4.16 3.22
N GLU A 191 -1.14 4.67 2.20
CA GLU A 191 -2.60 4.87 2.27
C GLU A 191 -3.36 3.55 2.11
N GLY A 192 -2.91 2.70 1.19
CA GLY A 192 -3.55 1.44 0.85
C GLY A 192 -3.81 1.29 -0.64
N VAL A 193 -4.48 0.22 -1.00
CA VAL A 193 -4.84 -0.04 -2.40
C VAL A 193 -6.07 0.78 -2.77
N LEU A 194 -5.94 1.59 -3.81
CA LEU A 194 -7.01 2.37 -4.41
C LEU A 194 -7.46 1.70 -5.70
N ARG A 195 -8.76 1.78 -5.96
CA ARG A 195 -9.36 1.37 -7.22
C ARG A 195 -9.97 2.61 -7.87
N PHE A 196 -9.70 2.81 -9.14
CA PHE A 196 -10.17 3.95 -9.92
C PHE A 196 -10.39 3.54 -11.38
N ALA A 197 -11.30 4.24 -12.05
CA ALA A 197 -11.55 4.03 -13.47
C ALA A 197 -10.53 4.81 -14.34
N SER A 198 -10.34 4.40 -15.58
CA SER A 198 -9.49 5.12 -16.52
C SER A 198 -9.92 6.59 -16.72
N ALA A 199 -11.22 6.88 -16.59
CA ALA A 199 -11.76 8.24 -16.69
C ALA A 199 -11.43 9.15 -15.50
N ASP A 200 -11.02 8.58 -14.36
CA ASP A 200 -10.76 9.35 -13.13
C ASP A 200 -9.37 10.01 -13.12
N TRP A 201 -8.50 9.64 -14.04
CA TRP A 201 -7.17 10.22 -14.10
C TRP A 201 -7.06 11.29 -15.17
N MET A 202 -6.36 12.36 -14.82
CA MET A 202 -6.07 13.46 -15.71
C MET A 202 -4.60 13.40 -16.15
N PRO A 203 -4.28 13.90 -17.36
CA PRO A 203 -2.90 14.11 -17.76
C PRO A 203 -2.17 14.98 -16.74
N VAL A 204 -0.87 14.74 -16.56
CA VAL A 204 -0.05 15.57 -15.65
C VAL A 204 -0.08 17.01 -16.12
N PRO A 205 -0.50 17.98 -15.28
CA PRO A 205 -0.49 19.39 -15.66
C PRO A 205 0.92 19.85 -16.04
N ALA A 206 1.04 20.64 -17.12
CA ALA A 206 2.33 21.14 -17.60
C ALA A 206 3.11 21.93 -16.52
N THR A 207 2.41 22.51 -15.54
CA THR A 207 3.00 23.25 -14.43
C THR A 207 3.72 22.33 -13.41
N VAL A 208 3.33 21.06 -13.31
CA VAL A 208 3.95 20.05 -12.44
C VAL A 208 5.07 19.31 -13.16
N ALA A 209 5.20 19.53 -14.47
CA ALA A 209 6.08 18.80 -15.38
C ALA A 209 7.59 18.95 -15.11
N ARG A 210 8.02 19.66 -14.07
CA ARG A 210 9.45 19.99 -13.93
C ARG A 210 10.32 18.86 -13.43
N THR A 211 9.80 17.88 -12.64
CA THR A 211 10.68 16.85 -12.07
C THR A 211 10.02 15.47 -11.95
N GLY A 212 8.84 15.36 -11.36
CA GLY A 212 8.15 14.06 -11.18
C GLY A 212 7.35 13.60 -12.41
N ALA A 213 7.03 14.51 -13.32
CA ALA A 213 6.14 14.28 -14.47
C ALA A 213 6.68 13.26 -15.48
N VAL A 214 8.01 13.14 -15.61
CA VAL A 214 8.63 12.19 -16.54
C VAL A 214 8.28 10.73 -16.17
N HIS A 215 8.07 10.47 -14.88
CA HIS A 215 7.79 9.13 -14.35
C HIS A 215 6.30 8.92 -14.05
N SER A 216 5.46 9.95 -14.24
CA SER A 216 4.03 9.87 -13.96
C SER A 216 3.23 9.61 -15.24
N ARG A 217 2.26 8.71 -15.14
CA ARG A 217 1.29 8.41 -16.20
C ARG A 217 0.12 9.38 -16.18
N GLY A 218 -0.23 9.88 -15.00
CA GLY A 218 -1.33 10.82 -14.77
C GLY A 218 -1.50 11.14 -13.30
N VAL A 219 -2.50 11.96 -13.00
CA VAL A 219 -2.85 12.39 -11.65
C VAL A 219 -4.34 12.15 -11.42
N PHE A 220 -4.71 11.69 -10.26
CA PHE A 220 -6.12 11.55 -9.85
C PHE A 220 -6.36 12.10 -8.45
N ALA A 221 -7.60 12.53 -8.20
CA ALA A 221 -8.01 13.06 -6.91
C ALA A 221 -8.54 11.93 -6.01
N TRP A 222 -8.07 11.90 -4.77
CA TRP A 222 -8.54 10.96 -3.76
C TRP A 222 -8.66 11.66 -2.41
N ARG A 223 -9.88 11.74 -1.85
CA ARG A 223 -10.15 12.34 -0.53
C ARG A 223 -9.47 13.70 -0.33
N GLY A 224 -9.57 14.56 -1.31
CA GLY A 224 -8.97 15.90 -1.27
C GLY A 224 -7.45 15.94 -1.48
N LYS A 225 -6.81 14.80 -1.77
CA LYS A 225 -5.39 14.70 -2.10
C LYS A 225 -5.23 14.50 -3.62
N SER A 226 -4.21 15.11 -4.19
CA SER A 226 -3.76 14.83 -5.55
C SER A 226 -2.74 13.71 -5.50
N ILE A 227 -2.97 12.63 -6.23
CA ILE A 227 -2.11 11.44 -6.24
C ILE A 227 -1.53 11.25 -7.64
N GLY A 228 -0.19 11.28 -7.75
CA GLY A 228 0.53 11.00 -8.99
C GLY A 228 0.63 9.49 -9.24
N LEU A 229 0.07 9.00 -10.35
CA LEU A 229 0.21 7.62 -10.76
C LEU A 229 1.52 7.43 -11.50
N LEU A 230 2.43 6.66 -10.93
CA LEU A 230 3.72 6.36 -11.52
C LEU A 230 3.58 5.36 -12.68
N ASP A 231 4.37 5.61 -13.74
CA ASP A 231 4.56 4.68 -14.84
C ASP A 231 5.69 3.71 -14.46
N GLU A 232 5.37 2.44 -14.31
CA GLU A 232 6.34 1.44 -13.87
C GLU A 232 7.45 1.21 -14.86
N ASP A 233 7.19 1.28 -16.17
CA ASP A 233 8.22 1.11 -17.19
C ASP A 233 9.26 2.23 -17.09
N ARG A 234 8.80 3.48 -17.07
CA ARG A 234 9.67 4.65 -16.95
C ARG A 234 10.44 4.70 -15.64
N LEU A 235 9.77 4.32 -14.54
CA LEU A 235 10.40 4.28 -13.21
C LEU A 235 11.54 3.26 -13.19
N PHE A 236 11.30 2.05 -13.65
CA PHE A 236 12.30 0.98 -13.63
C PHE A 236 13.39 1.16 -14.69
N ASP A 237 13.11 1.79 -15.82
CA ASP A 237 14.13 2.20 -16.79
C ASP A 237 15.08 3.25 -16.20
N SER A 238 14.55 4.22 -15.44
CA SER A 238 15.37 5.21 -14.74
C SER A 238 16.18 4.57 -13.62
N LEU A 239 15.59 3.64 -12.88
CA LEU A 239 16.29 2.86 -11.87
C LEU A 239 17.45 2.06 -12.47
N THR A 240 17.21 1.36 -13.58
CA THR A 240 18.23 0.55 -14.25
C THR A 240 19.39 1.42 -14.72
N ARG A 241 19.12 2.61 -15.23
CA ARG A 241 20.17 3.60 -15.60
C ARG A 241 20.93 4.11 -14.38
N SER A 242 20.26 4.21 -13.24
CA SER A 242 20.86 4.67 -11.98
C SER A 242 21.75 3.63 -11.30
N LEU A 243 21.58 2.35 -11.63
CA LEU A 243 22.36 1.24 -11.07
C LEU A 243 23.59 0.87 -11.89
N ARG A 244 23.73 1.41 -13.11
CA ARG A 244 24.90 1.25 -13.98
C ARG A 244 25.94 2.33 -13.70
#